data_cf46bf3dd53479c8d175479f3c72c521
#
_entry.id   cf46bf3dd53479c8d175479f3c72c521
#
_cell.length_a   1.000
_cell.length_b   1.000
_cell.length_c   1.000
_cell.angle_alpha   90.00
_cell.angle_beta   90.00
_cell.angle_gamma   90.00
#
_symmetry.space_group_name_H-M   'P 1'
#
loop_
_entity.id
_entity.type
_entity.pdbx_description
1 polymer ?
#
loop_
_entity_poly.entity_id
_entity_poly.type
_entity_poly.pdbx_seq_one_letter_code
_entity_poly.pdbx_strand_id
1 'polypeptide(L)'
;YQFSVDDFWLQRFKADVYGKANIDDMEAKERNSTADEIVSYLSDKFCVFAQGEKKYTDKEKKDYGLPQQFEKSDLLDILNIRYALSLQAYQKYLSVTVAKDVSDETVAAIMENQYDISGVDIKQDTIRVYEGGEACSSILGYIGTISSEELKERDDSKLTINSIVGKSGMEQYLDQVLQGTDGKKEVYVDNTGRTTQDLGVIQQPRAGKDVYLSIDVELQKKTYEALERKIADILVQHLINTKTFDKKGIDDTTEIKIPIYDVYIALLNNGVIDLEQLREEDASELERKFFQIFLKKKSEVVQGIEKDLRELSTKYNELGIENQEYQSFIIENLNIINNKNNNEELVEKWEKGELSMKEYLYDQIGDGNINSDIIASEEKYLNKDEIYESLVSFIVNELQGNSQFDELIFKYLVLNDEILPDDIIRLLYEQQFLNPEDEDYENWNRGLITTFDLLIKKIQKLEITPADLALDPCSGSAVVTDTATGKVLACV
;
A
#
# COMPACT_ATOMS: atom_id res chain seq x y z
N TYR A 1 13.09 -0.42 11.12
CA TYR A 1 11.63 -0.29 10.99
C TYR A 1 11.28 0.09 9.56
N GLN A 2 10.08 -0.29 9.10
CA GLN A 2 9.57 0.02 7.77
C GLN A 2 8.14 0.57 7.86
N PHE A 3 7.70 1.28 6.82
CA PHE A 3 6.32 1.71 6.71
C PHE A 3 5.50 0.62 6.00
N SER A 4 4.27 0.40 6.47
CA SER A 4 3.31 -0.56 5.92
C SER A 4 2.15 0.11 5.19
N VAL A 5 2.30 1.37 4.80
CA VAL A 5 1.26 2.18 4.16
C VAL A 5 1.79 2.83 2.88
N ASP A 6 0.91 3.07 1.91
CA ASP A 6 1.23 3.75 0.66
C ASP A 6 1.61 5.22 0.84
N ASP A 7 2.19 5.83 -0.19
CA ASP A 7 2.76 7.18 -0.15
C ASP A 7 1.78 8.26 0.32
N PHE A 8 0.52 8.21 -0.12
CA PHE A 8 -0.47 9.21 0.27
C PHE A 8 -0.77 9.14 1.78
N TRP A 9 -1.05 7.94 2.28
CA TRP A 9 -1.32 7.70 3.70
C TRP A 9 -0.07 7.90 4.54
N LEU A 10 1.10 7.57 4.01
CA LEU A 10 2.39 7.80 4.65
C LEU A 10 2.64 9.29 4.91
N GLN A 11 2.42 10.15 3.92
CA GLN A 11 2.60 11.59 4.10
C GLN A 11 1.58 12.15 5.12
N ARG A 12 0.34 11.67 5.10
CA ARG A 12 -0.65 12.04 6.10
C ARG A 12 -0.25 11.59 7.51
N PHE A 13 0.21 10.35 7.64
CA PHE A 13 0.74 9.82 8.91
C PHE A 13 1.92 10.65 9.44
N LYS A 14 2.88 10.98 8.57
CA LYS A 14 4.02 11.84 8.95
C LYS A 14 3.54 13.22 9.43
N ALA A 15 2.60 13.85 8.74
CA ALA A 15 2.02 15.12 9.16
C ALA A 15 1.39 15.03 10.56
N ASP A 16 0.63 13.98 10.84
CA ASP A 16 0.01 13.75 12.14
C ASP A 16 1.05 13.49 13.25
N VAL A 17 2.11 12.73 12.96
CA VAL A 17 3.23 12.47 13.90
C VAL A 17 3.92 13.78 14.32
N TYR A 18 4.22 14.64 13.34
CA TYR A 18 4.86 15.94 13.57
C TYR A 18 3.88 17.05 14.01
N GLY A 19 2.58 16.73 14.12
CA GLY A 19 1.54 17.65 14.59
C GLY A 19 1.21 18.76 13.59
N LYS A 20 1.34 18.49 12.30
CA LYS A 20 0.99 19.44 11.23
C LYS A 20 -0.48 19.30 10.84
N ALA A 21 -1.14 20.41 10.56
CA ALA A 21 -2.56 20.40 10.16
C ALA A 21 -2.75 19.83 8.74
N ASN A 22 -1.84 20.16 7.83
CA ASN A 22 -1.85 19.70 6.45
C ASN A 22 -0.50 19.08 6.07
N ILE A 23 -0.49 18.25 5.03
CA ILE A 23 0.72 17.66 4.46
C ILE A 23 1.68 18.77 4.00
N ASP A 24 1.13 19.86 3.45
CA ASP A 24 1.91 20.99 2.93
C ASP A 24 2.62 21.82 4.02
N ASP A 25 2.19 21.69 5.26
CA ASP A 25 2.82 22.39 6.41
C ASP A 25 4.08 21.67 6.93
N MET A 26 4.42 20.49 6.40
CA MET A 26 5.62 19.75 6.80
C MET A 26 6.88 20.33 6.18
N GLU A 27 7.94 20.36 6.96
CA GLU A 27 9.30 20.66 6.46
C GLU A 27 9.82 19.49 5.60
N ALA A 28 10.73 19.76 4.66
CA ALA A 28 11.31 18.73 3.80
C ALA A 28 11.91 17.55 4.58
N LYS A 29 12.57 17.84 5.73
CA LYS A 29 13.11 16.81 6.62
C LYS A 29 12.00 15.93 7.23
N GLU A 30 10.85 16.50 7.55
CA GLU A 30 9.72 15.77 8.13
C GLU A 30 9.03 14.90 7.07
N ARG A 31 8.91 15.39 5.83
CA ARG A 31 8.36 14.63 4.70
C ARG A 31 9.23 13.42 4.35
N ASN A 32 10.55 13.59 4.35
CA ASN A 32 11.51 12.57 3.95
C ASN A 32 12.02 11.72 5.11
N SER A 33 11.40 11.84 6.30
CA SER A 33 11.81 11.06 7.45
C SER A 33 11.59 9.57 7.25
N THR A 34 12.60 8.79 7.60
CA THR A 34 12.56 7.33 7.58
C THR A 34 11.73 6.79 8.76
N ALA A 35 11.35 5.51 8.70
CA ALA A 35 10.64 4.85 9.79
C ALA A 35 11.45 4.88 11.09
N ASP A 36 12.76 4.66 11.02
CA ASP A 36 13.66 4.73 12.18
C ASP A 36 13.72 6.14 12.78
N GLU A 37 13.74 7.17 11.96
CA GLU A 37 13.71 8.57 12.42
C GLU A 37 12.39 8.91 13.12
N ILE A 38 11.25 8.40 12.62
CA ILE A 38 9.95 8.57 13.26
C ILE A 38 9.90 7.83 14.60
N VAL A 39 10.37 6.58 14.65
CA VAL A 39 10.47 5.83 15.91
C VAL A 39 11.35 6.57 16.91
N SER A 40 12.50 7.08 16.48
CA SER A 40 13.39 7.89 17.35
C SER A 40 12.70 9.17 17.84
N TYR A 41 12.02 9.89 16.96
CA TYR A 41 11.26 11.09 17.31
C TYR A 41 10.14 10.79 18.33
N LEU A 42 9.36 9.73 18.11
CA LEU A 42 8.31 9.32 19.03
C LEU A 42 8.86 8.80 20.36
N SER A 43 10.01 8.09 20.33
CA SER A 43 10.73 7.65 21.52
C SER A 43 11.15 8.83 22.38
N ASP A 44 11.73 9.86 21.79
CA ASP A 44 12.08 11.09 22.50
C ASP A 44 10.84 11.84 23.01
N LYS A 45 9.80 11.97 22.20
CA LYS A 45 8.54 12.64 22.54
C LYS A 45 7.83 11.99 23.71
N PHE A 46 7.81 10.67 23.78
CA PHE A 46 7.10 9.90 24.82
C PHE A 46 8.01 9.36 25.92
N CYS A 47 9.31 9.57 25.83
CA CYS A 47 10.35 9.04 26.74
C CYS A 47 10.29 7.51 26.86
N VAL A 48 10.17 6.81 25.72
CA VAL A 48 10.14 5.35 25.64
C VAL A 48 11.26 4.88 24.72
N PHE A 49 12.20 4.06 25.23
CA PHE A 49 13.41 3.66 24.51
C PHE A 49 13.63 2.16 24.56
N ALA A 50 14.26 1.61 23.53
CA ALA A 50 14.67 0.21 23.50
C ALA A 50 15.85 -0.06 24.46
N GLN A 51 16.04 -1.34 24.74
CA GLN A 51 17.12 -1.80 25.62
C GLN A 51 18.48 -1.37 25.07
N GLY A 52 19.25 -0.66 25.88
CA GLY A 52 20.61 -0.21 25.55
C GLY A 52 20.71 1.14 24.84
N GLU A 53 19.63 1.71 24.34
CA GLU A 53 19.64 2.98 23.61
C GLU A 53 19.72 4.21 24.53
N LYS A 54 18.94 4.22 25.61
CA LYS A 54 18.92 5.31 26.59
C LYS A 54 18.58 4.80 27.98
N LYS A 55 19.20 5.43 29.01
CA LYS A 55 18.81 5.19 30.41
C LYS A 55 17.85 6.27 30.87
N TYR A 56 16.68 5.85 31.37
CA TYR A 56 15.74 6.77 32.00
C TYR A 56 16.34 7.41 33.24
N THR A 57 16.13 8.70 33.41
CA THR A 57 16.40 9.41 34.67
C THR A 57 15.39 8.98 35.74
N ASP A 58 15.74 9.17 37.04
CA ASP A 58 14.83 8.86 38.13
C ASP A 58 13.53 9.70 38.08
N LYS A 59 13.61 10.90 37.49
CA LYS A 59 12.44 11.74 37.26
C LYS A 59 11.52 11.15 36.19
N GLU A 60 12.07 10.75 35.05
CA GLU A 60 11.32 10.13 33.96
C GLU A 60 10.64 8.82 34.40
N LYS A 61 11.34 7.97 35.16
CA LYS A 61 10.75 6.76 35.75
C LYS A 61 9.58 7.07 36.66
N LYS A 62 9.69 8.12 37.48
CA LYS A 62 8.61 8.53 38.38
C LYS A 62 7.43 9.12 37.62
N ASP A 63 7.70 9.93 36.60
CA ASP A 63 6.64 10.61 35.83
C ASP A 63 5.90 9.65 34.89
N TYR A 64 6.56 8.63 34.34
CA TYR A 64 5.97 7.67 33.39
C TYR A 64 5.77 6.29 33.95
N GLY A 65 6.35 5.94 35.10
CA GLY A 65 6.20 4.62 35.72
C GLY A 65 6.74 3.45 34.91
N LEU A 66 7.62 3.71 33.92
CA LEU A 66 8.09 2.73 32.95
C LEU A 66 9.24 1.87 33.52
N PRO A 67 9.36 0.59 33.11
CA PRO A 67 10.54 -0.20 33.40
C PRO A 67 11.78 0.37 32.74
N GLN A 68 12.95 -0.05 33.20
CA GLN A 68 14.22 0.51 32.77
C GLN A 68 14.63 0.14 31.35
N GLN A 69 14.02 -0.94 30.79
CA GLN A 69 14.38 -1.52 29.49
C GLN A 69 13.16 -2.19 28.86
N PHE A 70 12.95 -1.96 27.57
CA PHE A 70 11.96 -2.63 26.73
C PHE A 70 12.64 -3.46 25.65
N GLU A 71 12.06 -4.58 25.27
CA GLU A 71 12.45 -5.26 24.04
C GLU A 71 12.05 -4.43 22.80
N LYS A 72 12.73 -4.66 21.68
CA LYS A 72 12.50 -3.86 20.46
C LYS A 72 11.07 -4.06 19.91
N SER A 73 10.49 -5.27 20.06
CA SER A 73 9.08 -5.58 19.75
C SER A 73 8.12 -4.74 20.59
N ASP A 74 8.33 -4.73 21.91
CA ASP A 74 7.43 -4.05 22.85
C ASP A 74 7.49 -2.52 22.69
N LEU A 75 8.62 -2.00 22.19
CA LEU A 75 8.78 -0.57 21.94
C LEU A 75 7.74 -0.05 20.94
N LEU A 76 7.52 -0.74 19.82
CA LEU A 76 6.53 -0.33 18.82
C LEU A 76 5.11 -0.33 19.40
N ASP A 77 4.73 -1.36 20.13
CA ASP A 77 3.41 -1.45 20.75
C ASP A 77 3.16 -0.32 21.73
N ILE A 78 4.15 -0.02 22.57
CA ILE A 78 4.08 1.10 23.51
C ILE A 78 4.01 2.43 22.79
N LEU A 79 4.82 2.65 21.75
CA LEU A 79 4.78 3.87 20.95
C LEU A 79 3.44 4.05 20.23
N ASN A 80 2.87 2.98 19.66
CA ASN A 80 1.57 2.99 19.01
C ASN A 80 0.46 3.40 19.99
N ILE A 81 0.42 2.82 21.18
CA ILE A 81 -0.55 3.18 22.22
C ILE A 81 -0.37 4.64 22.65
N ARG A 82 0.88 5.06 22.90
CA ARG A 82 1.19 6.45 23.30
C ARG A 82 0.82 7.46 22.20
N TYR A 83 1.09 7.12 20.97
CA TYR A 83 0.74 7.93 19.82
C TYR A 83 -0.79 8.07 19.68
N ALA A 84 -1.53 6.97 19.70
CA ALA A 84 -2.98 6.97 19.63
C ALA A 84 -3.61 7.79 20.76
N LEU A 85 -3.12 7.67 21.99
CA LEU A 85 -3.54 8.49 23.12
C LEU A 85 -3.20 9.99 22.94
N SER A 86 -2.09 10.30 22.28
CA SER A 86 -1.66 11.68 22.04
C SER A 86 -2.56 12.42 21.06
N LEU A 87 -3.16 11.73 20.09
CA LEU A 87 -4.11 12.31 19.15
C LEU A 87 -5.39 12.82 19.84
N GLN A 88 -5.72 12.26 21.01
CA GLN A 88 -6.88 12.67 21.80
C GLN A 88 -6.50 13.45 23.08
N ALA A 89 -5.35 14.13 23.07
CA ALA A 89 -4.81 14.81 24.25
C ALA A 89 -5.76 15.87 24.86
N TYR A 90 -6.66 16.46 24.05
CA TYR A 90 -7.65 17.44 24.48
C TYR A 90 -9.02 16.81 24.83
N GLN A 91 -9.23 15.54 24.51
CA GLN A 91 -10.48 14.80 24.72
C GLN A 91 -10.23 13.50 25.46
N LYS A 92 -9.53 13.56 26.59
CA LYS A 92 -9.11 12.40 27.39
C LYS A 92 -10.25 11.56 27.95
N TYR A 93 -11.49 12.04 27.86
CA TYR A 93 -12.71 11.29 28.18
C TYR A 93 -13.11 10.30 27.08
N LEU A 94 -12.56 10.40 25.88
CA LEU A 94 -12.78 9.43 24.82
C LEU A 94 -11.79 8.26 24.99
N SER A 95 -12.30 7.04 24.89
CA SER A 95 -11.48 5.84 24.91
C SER A 95 -10.80 5.63 23.56
N VAL A 96 -9.55 5.18 23.58
CA VAL A 96 -8.80 4.76 22.39
C VAL A 96 -8.87 3.24 22.30
N THR A 97 -9.23 2.71 21.13
CA THR A 97 -9.22 1.26 20.88
C THR A 97 -7.80 0.80 20.66
N VAL A 98 -7.30 -0.06 21.53
CA VAL A 98 -5.94 -0.61 21.47
C VAL A 98 -5.90 -1.93 20.72
N ALA A 99 -6.92 -2.77 20.90
CA ALA A 99 -7.06 -4.05 20.21
C ALA A 99 -8.53 -4.32 19.89
N LYS A 100 -8.78 -5.06 18.82
CA LYS A 100 -10.11 -5.52 18.40
C LYS A 100 -10.09 -7.04 18.29
N ASP A 101 -11.27 -7.65 18.40
CA ASP A 101 -11.46 -9.09 18.25
C ASP A 101 -10.56 -9.93 19.18
N VAL A 102 -10.46 -9.47 20.42
CA VAL A 102 -9.64 -10.13 21.44
C VAL A 102 -10.29 -11.45 21.91
N SER A 103 -9.46 -12.45 22.19
CA SER A 103 -9.95 -13.76 22.65
C SER A 103 -10.61 -13.70 24.02
N ASP A 104 -11.48 -14.68 24.31
CA ASP A 104 -12.15 -14.80 25.61
C ASP A 104 -11.15 -14.92 26.77
N GLU A 105 -9.98 -15.56 26.53
CA GLU A 105 -8.91 -15.65 27.52
C GLU A 105 -8.32 -14.27 27.82
N THR A 106 -8.11 -13.45 26.78
CA THR A 106 -7.60 -12.07 26.94
C THR A 106 -8.64 -11.21 27.68
N VAL A 107 -9.92 -11.35 27.33
CA VAL A 107 -11.03 -10.69 28.05
C VAL A 107 -11.01 -11.05 29.53
N ALA A 108 -10.95 -12.35 29.83
CA ALA A 108 -10.90 -12.85 31.22
C ALA A 108 -9.67 -12.31 31.97
N ALA A 109 -8.48 -12.36 31.35
CA ALA A 109 -7.25 -11.88 31.96
C ALA A 109 -7.30 -10.37 32.26
N ILE A 110 -7.87 -9.56 31.38
CA ILE A 110 -8.05 -8.11 31.60
C ILE A 110 -9.05 -7.86 32.74
N MET A 111 -10.17 -8.59 32.77
CA MET A 111 -11.20 -8.43 33.80
C MET A 111 -10.69 -8.86 35.19
N GLU A 112 -9.90 -9.92 35.28
CA GLU A 112 -9.27 -10.37 36.53
C GLU A 112 -8.26 -9.38 37.08
N ASN A 113 -7.52 -8.70 36.19
CA ASN A 113 -6.47 -7.76 36.54
C ASN A 113 -6.90 -6.28 36.46
N GLN A 114 -8.18 -5.98 36.32
CA GLN A 114 -8.72 -4.64 36.13
C GLN A 114 -8.28 -3.64 37.23
N TYR A 115 -8.03 -4.14 38.44
CA TYR A 115 -7.52 -3.34 39.58
C TYR A 115 -6.08 -2.83 39.34
N ASP A 116 -5.26 -3.64 38.68
CA ASP A 116 -3.84 -3.36 38.42
C ASP A 116 -3.65 -2.60 37.10
N ILE A 117 -4.56 -2.81 36.15
CA ILE A 117 -4.53 -2.16 34.82
C ILE A 117 -5.55 -1.01 34.78
N SER A 118 -5.30 0.03 35.57
CA SER A 118 -6.21 1.18 35.63
C SER A 118 -6.27 1.93 34.29
N GLY A 119 -7.50 2.20 33.81
CA GLY A 119 -7.73 2.93 32.56
C GLY A 119 -7.88 2.04 31.32
N VAL A 120 -7.84 0.74 31.47
CA VAL A 120 -8.20 -0.25 30.44
C VAL A 120 -9.62 -0.76 30.70
N ASP A 121 -10.43 -0.80 29.66
CA ASP A 121 -11.81 -1.28 29.70
C ASP A 121 -12.12 -2.12 28.48
N ILE A 122 -13.07 -3.05 28.61
CA ILE A 122 -13.53 -3.90 27.52
C ILE A 122 -14.90 -3.41 27.09
N LYS A 123 -15.02 -3.16 25.79
CA LYS A 123 -16.30 -2.81 25.16
C LYS A 123 -16.75 -3.93 24.25
N GLN A 124 -18.00 -4.32 24.38
CA GLN A 124 -18.65 -5.13 23.36
C GLN A 124 -19.07 -4.22 22.21
N ASP A 125 -18.68 -4.57 21.01
CA ASP A 125 -19.04 -3.87 19.78
C ASP A 125 -19.67 -4.82 18.77
N THR A 126 -20.26 -4.29 17.72
CA THR A 126 -20.82 -5.05 16.60
C THR A 126 -19.94 -4.91 15.39
N ILE A 127 -19.63 -6.02 14.73
CA ILE A 127 -18.86 -6.06 13.50
C ILE A 127 -19.76 -6.41 12.31
N ARG A 128 -19.36 -5.96 11.12
CA ARG A 128 -19.97 -6.43 9.88
C ARG A 128 -19.51 -7.84 9.59
N VAL A 129 -20.45 -8.71 9.27
CA VAL A 129 -20.18 -10.07 8.78
C VAL A 129 -20.77 -10.20 7.38
N TYR A 130 -19.95 -10.59 6.44
CA TYR A 130 -20.33 -10.76 5.04
C TYR A 130 -20.31 -12.22 4.66
N GLU A 131 -21.48 -12.77 4.30
CA GLU A 131 -21.56 -14.09 3.72
C GLU A 131 -21.20 -14.05 2.23
N GLY A 132 -20.47 -15.05 1.75
CA GLY A 132 -20.12 -15.18 0.33
C GLY A 132 -18.72 -14.71 -0.05
N GLY A 133 -17.99 -14.03 0.85
CA GLY A 133 -16.58 -13.66 0.67
C GLY A 133 -16.31 -12.86 -0.62
N GLU A 134 -15.21 -13.15 -1.29
CA GLU A 134 -14.74 -12.47 -2.49
C GLU A 134 -15.76 -12.43 -3.62
N ALA A 135 -16.50 -13.53 -3.85
CA ALA A 135 -17.49 -13.63 -4.92
C ALA A 135 -18.64 -12.62 -4.79
N CYS A 136 -18.86 -12.05 -3.60
CA CYS A 136 -19.91 -11.05 -3.35
C CYS A 136 -19.36 -9.63 -3.17
N SER A 137 -18.07 -9.42 -3.17
CA SER A 137 -17.41 -8.14 -2.83
C SER A 137 -17.89 -6.97 -3.69
N SER A 138 -18.04 -7.17 -5.00
CA SER A 138 -18.52 -6.17 -5.95
C SER A 138 -19.96 -5.72 -5.69
N ILE A 139 -20.81 -6.60 -5.14
CA ILE A 139 -22.20 -6.29 -4.80
C ILE A 139 -22.28 -5.61 -3.43
N LEU A 140 -21.60 -6.21 -2.45
CA LEU A 140 -21.69 -5.78 -1.05
C LEU A 140 -21.02 -4.42 -0.84
N GLY A 141 -19.85 -4.21 -1.45
CA GLY A 141 -19.03 -3.04 -1.20
C GLY A 141 -18.29 -3.12 0.13
N TYR A 142 -17.94 -1.96 0.67
CA TYR A 142 -17.18 -1.88 1.93
C TYR A 142 -17.61 -0.67 2.78
N ILE A 143 -17.21 -0.70 4.05
CA ILE A 143 -17.41 0.38 5.01
C ILE A 143 -16.09 1.11 5.29
N GLY A 144 -16.17 2.38 5.64
CA GLY A 144 -15.00 3.17 6.02
C GLY A 144 -15.38 4.42 6.78
N THR A 145 -14.40 5.11 7.34
CA THR A 145 -14.61 6.37 8.05
C THR A 145 -15.12 7.44 7.08
N ILE A 146 -16.11 8.22 7.52
CA ILE A 146 -16.68 9.29 6.71
C ILE A 146 -15.63 10.38 6.45
N SER A 147 -15.55 10.90 5.21
CA SER A 147 -14.71 12.05 4.92
C SER A 147 -15.36 13.36 5.34
N SER A 148 -14.56 14.42 5.49
CA SER A 148 -15.06 15.76 5.81
C SER A 148 -16.00 16.33 4.73
N GLU A 149 -15.84 15.90 3.50
CA GLU A 149 -16.68 16.28 2.36
C GLU A 149 -18.01 15.53 2.41
N GLU A 150 -17.99 14.21 2.55
CA GLU A 150 -19.19 13.39 2.73
C GLU A 150 -20.03 13.82 3.93
N LEU A 151 -19.37 14.20 5.04
CA LEU A 151 -20.07 14.70 6.23
C LEU A 151 -20.81 16.02 5.98
N LYS A 152 -20.26 16.89 5.11
CA LYS A 152 -20.93 18.15 4.72
C LYS A 152 -22.09 17.92 3.74
N GLU A 153 -21.96 16.91 2.87
CA GLU A 153 -22.98 16.56 1.87
C GLU A 153 -24.16 15.80 2.50
N ARG A 154 -23.87 14.96 3.49
CA ARG A 154 -24.88 14.22 4.25
C ARG A 154 -25.41 15.12 5.36
N ASP A 155 -26.52 15.80 5.17
CA ASP A 155 -27.20 16.64 6.19
C ASP A 155 -27.81 15.76 7.31
N ASP A 156 -26.99 14.92 7.94
CA ASP A 156 -27.40 14.05 9.06
C ASP A 156 -26.65 14.45 10.33
N SER A 157 -27.38 15.09 11.23
CA SER A 157 -26.87 15.57 12.54
C SER A 157 -26.38 14.43 13.48
N LYS A 158 -26.56 13.18 13.10
CA LYS A 158 -26.12 12.02 13.88
C LYS A 158 -24.70 11.59 13.54
N LEU A 159 -24.20 11.96 12.35
CA LEU A 159 -22.87 11.60 11.89
C LEU A 159 -21.81 12.53 12.48
N THR A 160 -20.67 11.96 12.76
CA THR A 160 -19.46 12.65 13.22
C THR A 160 -18.29 12.26 12.32
N ILE A 161 -17.18 12.97 12.38
CA ILE A 161 -15.97 12.68 11.61
C ILE A 161 -15.42 11.26 11.85
N ASN A 162 -15.77 10.65 12.97
CA ASN A 162 -15.37 9.29 13.32
C ASN A 162 -16.41 8.22 12.96
N SER A 163 -17.54 8.62 12.35
CA SER A 163 -18.58 7.67 11.98
C SER A 163 -18.12 6.78 10.83
N ILE A 164 -18.42 5.48 10.95
CA ILE A 164 -18.19 4.50 9.89
C ILE A 164 -19.44 4.45 9.02
N VAL A 165 -19.26 4.58 7.71
CA VAL A 165 -20.36 4.62 6.73
C VAL A 165 -20.06 3.68 5.57
N GLY A 166 -21.09 3.24 4.86
CA GLY A 166 -20.93 2.51 3.61
C GLY A 166 -20.31 3.37 2.51
N LYS A 167 -19.24 2.88 1.87
CA LYS A 167 -18.48 3.60 0.84
C LYS A 167 -18.85 3.19 -0.58
N SER A 168 -19.27 1.97 -0.78
CA SER A 168 -19.67 1.46 -2.10
C SER A 168 -20.71 0.36 -1.97
N GLY A 169 -21.29 -0.05 -3.11
CA GLY A 169 -22.20 -1.19 -3.22
C GLY A 169 -23.44 -1.09 -2.34
N MET A 170 -23.88 -2.22 -1.83
CA MET A 170 -25.07 -2.32 -0.98
C MET A 170 -24.85 -1.69 0.40
N GLU A 171 -23.62 -1.68 0.91
CA GLU A 171 -23.25 -0.98 2.14
C GLU A 171 -23.54 0.52 2.03
N GLN A 172 -23.18 1.15 0.90
CA GLN A 172 -23.47 2.55 0.67
C GLN A 172 -24.98 2.80 0.46
N TYR A 173 -25.61 1.96 -0.35
CA TYR A 173 -27.02 2.13 -0.69
C TYR A 173 -27.96 1.94 0.50
N LEU A 174 -27.64 1.00 1.40
CA LEU A 174 -28.44 0.67 2.57
C LEU A 174 -27.85 1.19 3.88
N ASP A 175 -26.89 2.11 3.81
CA ASP A 175 -26.19 2.65 4.96
C ASP A 175 -27.13 3.10 6.10
N GLN A 176 -28.19 3.83 5.79
CA GLN A 176 -29.19 4.28 6.76
C GLN A 176 -29.94 3.15 7.48
N VAL A 177 -30.05 1.97 6.85
CA VAL A 177 -30.72 0.78 7.42
C VAL A 177 -29.76 -0.02 8.27
N LEU A 178 -28.52 -0.12 7.78
CA LEU A 178 -27.42 -0.88 8.39
C LEU A 178 -26.77 -0.12 9.55
N GLN A 179 -26.82 1.22 9.52
CA GLN A 179 -26.33 2.05 10.60
C GLN A 179 -27.22 1.89 11.85
N GLY A 180 -26.58 1.68 12.97
CA GLY A 180 -27.26 1.63 14.26
C GLY A 180 -27.55 3.04 14.82
N THR A 181 -27.67 3.08 16.12
CA THR A 181 -27.77 4.34 16.86
C THR A 181 -26.71 4.33 17.95
N ASP A 182 -25.86 5.34 17.96
CA ASP A 182 -24.79 5.48 18.92
C ASP A 182 -25.31 5.61 20.34
N GLY A 183 -24.63 4.99 21.29
CA GLY A 183 -24.84 5.21 22.71
C GLY A 183 -24.38 6.60 23.12
N LYS A 184 -25.06 7.20 24.10
CA LYS A 184 -24.68 8.50 24.69
C LYS A 184 -24.49 8.33 26.18
N LYS A 185 -23.36 8.83 26.68
CA LYS A 185 -22.98 8.82 28.08
C LYS A 185 -22.70 10.26 28.53
N GLU A 186 -23.15 10.64 29.69
CA GLU A 186 -22.89 11.98 30.26
C GLU A 186 -21.77 11.85 31.30
N VAL A 187 -20.75 12.70 31.15
CA VAL A 187 -19.62 12.74 32.07
C VAL A 187 -19.25 14.19 32.40
N TYR A 188 -18.82 14.45 33.63
CA TYR A 188 -18.16 15.70 33.98
C TYR A 188 -16.67 15.55 33.73
N VAL A 189 -16.07 16.55 33.09
CA VAL A 189 -14.63 16.60 32.81
C VAL A 189 -14.01 17.83 33.48
N ASP A 190 -12.75 17.70 33.84
CA ASP A 190 -11.95 18.83 34.32
C ASP A 190 -11.43 19.68 33.14
N ASN A 191 -10.71 20.75 33.45
CA ASN A 191 -10.11 21.64 32.45
C ASN A 191 -9.00 20.98 31.60
N THR A 192 -8.62 19.77 31.92
CA THR A 192 -7.66 18.94 31.16
C THR A 192 -8.32 17.83 30.36
N GLY A 193 -9.68 17.79 30.35
CA GLY A 193 -10.47 16.77 29.65
C GLY A 193 -10.50 15.40 30.33
N ARG A 194 -10.15 15.31 31.63
CA ARG A 194 -10.28 14.05 32.38
C ARG A 194 -11.67 13.93 33.01
N THR A 195 -12.25 12.74 32.91
CA THR A 195 -13.52 12.44 33.57
C THR A 195 -13.38 12.54 35.08
N THR A 196 -14.14 13.44 35.70
CA THR A 196 -14.20 13.64 37.15
C THR A 196 -15.38 12.90 37.76
N GLN A 197 -16.50 12.82 37.03
CA GLN A 197 -17.68 12.10 37.44
C GLN A 197 -18.40 11.50 36.22
N ASP A 198 -18.83 10.27 36.38
CA ASP A 198 -19.65 9.54 35.42
C ASP A 198 -21.12 9.62 35.87
N LEU A 199 -21.98 10.24 35.05
CA LEU A 199 -23.41 10.35 35.31
C LEU A 199 -24.21 9.18 34.72
N GLY A 200 -23.53 8.30 33.96
CA GLY A 200 -24.15 7.11 33.38
C GLY A 200 -24.59 7.28 31.92
N VAL A 201 -25.20 6.22 31.41
CA VAL A 201 -25.64 6.11 30.04
C VAL A 201 -27.00 6.78 29.87
N ILE A 202 -27.08 7.80 29.04
CA ILE A 202 -28.35 8.49 28.68
C ILE A 202 -29.08 7.68 27.60
N GLN A 203 -28.35 7.14 26.65
CA GLN A 203 -28.88 6.38 25.53
C GLN A 203 -28.05 5.12 25.31
N GLN A 204 -28.70 3.97 25.33
CA GLN A 204 -28.05 2.70 25.01
C GLN A 204 -27.78 2.61 23.50
N PRO A 205 -26.61 2.11 23.07
CA PRO A 205 -26.35 1.83 21.68
C PRO A 205 -27.33 0.79 21.16
N ARG A 206 -27.70 0.91 19.89
CA ARG A 206 -28.54 -0.08 19.19
C ARG A 206 -27.87 -0.43 17.87
N ALA A 207 -27.68 -1.72 17.63
CA ALA A 207 -27.22 -2.21 16.35
C ALA A 207 -28.20 -1.84 15.22
N GLY A 208 -27.71 -1.70 14.01
CA GLY A 208 -28.53 -1.55 12.81
C GLY A 208 -29.32 -2.84 12.53
N LYS A 209 -30.04 -2.83 11.41
CA LYS A 209 -30.82 -3.98 10.98
C LYS A 209 -29.98 -4.88 10.06
N ASP A 210 -30.25 -6.17 10.12
CA ASP A 210 -29.75 -7.11 9.13
C ASP A 210 -30.48 -6.90 7.80
N VAL A 211 -29.76 -7.07 6.70
CA VAL A 211 -30.28 -6.99 5.35
C VAL A 211 -30.03 -8.29 4.63
N TYR A 212 -31.10 -8.85 4.04
CA TYR A 212 -31.07 -10.08 3.26
C TYR A 212 -31.24 -9.73 1.78
N LEU A 213 -30.25 -10.07 0.97
CA LEU A 213 -30.32 -9.93 -0.48
C LEU A 213 -31.00 -11.15 -1.11
N SER A 214 -31.45 -11.00 -2.35
CA SER A 214 -31.97 -12.13 -3.14
C SER A 214 -30.86 -13.00 -3.75
N ILE A 215 -29.62 -12.65 -3.51
CA ILE A 215 -28.46 -13.39 -4.04
C ILE A 215 -28.39 -14.77 -3.40
N ASP A 216 -28.27 -15.78 -4.23
CA ASP A 216 -27.94 -17.14 -3.84
C ASP A 216 -26.42 -17.26 -3.82
N VAL A 217 -25.86 -17.43 -2.62
CA VAL A 217 -24.40 -17.42 -2.40
C VAL A 217 -23.69 -18.52 -3.18
N GLU A 218 -24.28 -19.72 -3.24
CA GLU A 218 -23.69 -20.85 -3.98
C GLU A 218 -23.71 -20.60 -5.49
N LEU A 219 -24.81 -20.05 -6.00
CA LEU A 219 -24.92 -19.67 -7.41
C LEU A 219 -23.96 -18.53 -7.74
N GLN A 220 -23.83 -17.55 -6.86
CA GLN A 220 -22.88 -16.43 -7.00
C GLN A 220 -21.46 -16.95 -7.12
N LYS A 221 -21.02 -17.81 -6.17
CA LYS A 221 -19.68 -18.43 -6.19
C LYS A 221 -19.44 -19.23 -7.48
N LYS A 222 -20.40 -20.05 -7.89
CA LYS A 222 -20.26 -20.82 -9.13
C LYS A 222 -20.23 -19.96 -10.38
N THR A 223 -20.95 -18.85 -10.39
CA THR A 223 -20.94 -17.89 -11.50
C THR A 223 -19.60 -17.17 -11.56
N TYR A 224 -19.07 -16.74 -10.40
CA TYR A 224 -17.75 -16.14 -10.26
C TYR A 224 -16.66 -17.11 -10.75
N GLU A 225 -16.60 -18.34 -10.20
CA GLU A 225 -15.64 -19.36 -10.61
C GLU A 225 -15.70 -19.68 -12.13
N ALA A 226 -16.91 -19.73 -12.70
CA ALA A 226 -17.09 -20.02 -14.12
C ALA A 226 -16.57 -18.86 -15.00
N LEU A 227 -16.79 -17.62 -14.57
CA LEU A 227 -16.31 -16.43 -15.27
C LEU A 227 -14.78 -16.34 -15.18
N GLU A 228 -14.24 -16.49 -13.99
CA GLU A 228 -12.79 -16.45 -13.74
C GLU A 228 -12.04 -17.53 -14.53
N ARG A 229 -12.57 -18.76 -14.52
CA ARG A 229 -12.02 -19.85 -15.35
C ARG A 229 -12.05 -19.52 -16.84
N LYS A 230 -13.11 -18.86 -17.31
CA LYS A 230 -13.19 -18.45 -18.71
C LYS A 230 -12.18 -17.38 -19.08
N ILE A 231 -11.93 -16.42 -18.18
CA ILE A 231 -10.90 -15.40 -18.36
C ILE A 231 -9.51 -16.05 -18.33
N ALA A 232 -9.26 -16.99 -17.40
CA ALA A 232 -8.01 -17.75 -17.36
C ALA A 232 -7.76 -18.53 -18.66
N ASP A 233 -8.79 -19.18 -19.22
CA ASP A 233 -8.67 -19.88 -20.51
C ASP A 233 -8.33 -18.94 -21.66
N ILE A 234 -8.91 -17.74 -21.68
CA ILE A 234 -8.59 -16.71 -22.69
C ILE A 234 -7.17 -16.22 -22.52
N LEU A 235 -6.76 -15.91 -21.27
CA LEU A 235 -5.38 -15.51 -20.96
C LEU A 235 -4.37 -16.54 -21.48
N VAL A 236 -4.59 -17.82 -21.17
CA VAL A 236 -3.72 -18.93 -21.62
C VAL A 236 -3.64 -19.01 -23.16
N GLN A 237 -4.73 -18.77 -23.88
CA GLN A 237 -4.73 -18.77 -25.36
C GLN A 237 -3.90 -17.62 -25.95
N HIS A 238 -3.74 -16.53 -25.22
CA HIS A 238 -2.97 -15.37 -25.64
C HIS A 238 -1.50 -15.46 -25.20
N LEU A 239 -1.15 -16.30 -24.22
CA LEU A 239 0.21 -16.49 -23.74
C LEU A 239 1.12 -17.10 -24.79
N ILE A 240 2.32 -16.52 -24.94
CA ILE A 240 3.38 -17.06 -25.80
C ILE A 240 4.70 -17.12 -25.02
N ASN A 241 5.51 -18.12 -25.32
CA ASN A 241 6.80 -18.32 -24.65
C ASN A 241 7.90 -17.44 -25.26
N THR A 242 7.77 -16.12 -25.08
CA THR A 242 8.71 -15.09 -25.55
C THR A 242 8.93 -14.04 -24.47
N LYS A 243 10.02 -13.26 -24.60
CA LYS A 243 10.31 -12.15 -23.69
C LYS A 243 9.45 -10.91 -23.98
N THR A 244 9.21 -10.65 -25.24
CA THR A 244 8.48 -9.44 -25.68
C THR A 244 7.61 -9.80 -26.87
N PHE A 245 6.62 -8.94 -27.13
CA PHE A 245 5.74 -9.01 -28.28
C PHE A 245 5.56 -7.61 -28.88
N ASP A 246 5.83 -7.47 -30.17
CA ASP A 246 5.64 -6.18 -30.86
C ASP A 246 4.18 -6.02 -31.26
N LYS A 247 3.52 -5.03 -30.68
CA LYS A 247 2.09 -4.70 -30.94
C LYS A 247 1.92 -3.75 -32.15
N LYS A 248 3.02 -3.27 -32.78
CA LYS A 248 2.93 -2.31 -33.87
C LYS A 248 2.28 -2.91 -35.11
N GLY A 249 1.26 -2.21 -35.62
CA GLY A 249 0.55 -2.62 -36.85
C GLY A 249 -0.51 -3.71 -36.65
N ILE A 250 -0.86 -4.04 -35.42
CA ILE A 250 -1.97 -4.94 -35.12
C ILE A 250 -3.21 -4.11 -34.85
N ASP A 251 -4.19 -4.18 -35.76
CA ASP A 251 -5.46 -3.47 -35.64
C ASP A 251 -6.51 -4.28 -34.85
N ASP A 252 -6.41 -5.61 -34.89
CA ASP A 252 -7.33 -6.52 -34.19
C ASP A 252 -6.74 -6.88 -32.79
N THR A 253 -7.39 -6.41 -31.74
CA THR A 253 -6.98 -6.69 -30.36
C THR A 253 -6.96 -8.18 -30.02
N THR A 254 -7.73 -9.01 -30.75
CA THR A 254 -7.72 -10.48 -30.54
C THR A 254 -6.44 -11.15 -31.01
N GLU A 255 -5.62 -10.47 -31.83
CA GLU A 255 -4.33 -10.96 -32.29
C GLU A 255 -3.19 -10.61 -31.34
N ILE A 256 -3.42 -9.74 -30.36
CA ILE A 256 -2.41 -9.35 -29.36
C ILE A 256 -2.08 -10.56 -28.51
N LYS A 257 -0.78 -10.86 -28.45
CA LYS A 257 -0.24 -11.93 -27.59
C LYS A 257 0.43 -11.34 -26.35
N ILE A 258 0.45 -12.14 -25.31
CA ILE A 258 1.02 -11.81 -24.01
C ILE A 258 2.30 -12.62 -23.83
N PRO A 259 3.47 -11.98 -23.78
CA PRO A 259 4.72 -12.69 -23.45
C PRO A 259 4.64 -13.33 -22.07
N ILE A 260 5.19 -14.53 -21.91
CA ILE A 260 5.24 -15.19 -20.60
C ILE A 260 6.06 -14.38 -19.57
N TYR A 261 6.99 -13.54 -20.04
CA TYR A 261 7.76 -12.66 -19.16
C TYR A 261 6.89 -11.58 -18.50
N ASP A 262 5.79 -11.16 -19.14
CA ASP A 262 4.82 -10.26 -18.51
C ASP A 262 4.15 -10.94 -17.30
N VAL A 263 3.95 -12.27 -17.35
CA VAL A 263 3.44 -13.05 -16.20
C VAL A 263 4.47 -13.08 -15.06
N TYR A 264 5.75 -13.33 -15.36
CA TYR A 264 6.78 -13.31 -14.32
C TYR A 264 6.91 -11.95 -13.64
N ILE A 265 6.84 -10.89 -14.43
CA ILE A 265 6.88 -9.51 -13.93
C ILE A 265 5.63 -9.20 -13.10
N ALA A 266 4.45 -9.63 -13.56
CA ALA A 266 3.20 -9.45 -12.83
C ALA A 266 3.20 -10.15 -11.46
N LEU A 267 3.76 -11.37 -11.37
CA LEU A 267 3.90 -12.09 -10.10
C LEU A 267 4.72 -11.32 -9.06
N LEU A 268 5.70 -10.55 -9.51
CA LEU A 268 6.52 -9.69 -8.64
C LEU A 268 5.79 -8.38 -8.32
N ASN A 269 5.26 -7.69 -9.32
CA ASN A 269 4.71 -6.35 -9.18
C ASN A 269 3.33 -6.33 -8.48
N ASN A 270 2.55 -7.40 -8.60
CA ASN A 270 1.23 -7.50 -7.96
C ASN A 270 1.28 -8.12 -6.55
N GLY A 271 2.49 -8.32 -6.00
CA GLY A 271 2.66 -8.83 -4.64
C GLY A 271 2.29 -10.30 -4.46
N VAL A 272 2.21 -11.08 -5.54
CA VAL A 272 2.04 -12.54 -5.46
C VAL A 272 3.29 -13.18 -4.84
N ILE A 273 4.45 -12.65 -5.21
CA ILE A 273 5.71 -12.91 -4.51
C ILE A 273 5.91 -11.78 -3.51
N ASP A 274 6.03 -12.13 -2.24
CA ASP A 274 6.29 -11.18 -1.17
C ASP A 274 7.74 -10.68 -1.23
N LEU A 275 7.92 -9.45 -1.72
CA LEU A 275 9.24 -8.83 -1.82
C LEU A 275 9.79 -8.36 -0.46
N GLU A 276 8.93 -8.17 0.55
CA GLU A 276 9.36 -7.84 1.90
C GLU A 276 10.01 -9.05 2.58
N GLN A 277 9.46 -10.25 2.36
CA GLN A 277 10.03 -11.51 2.87
C GLN A 277 11.49 -11.70 2.43
N LEU A 278 11.88 -11.18 1.26
CA LEU A 278 13.27 -11.27 0.78
C LEU A 278 14.29 -10.58 1.70
N ARG A 279 13.81 -9.67 2.57
CA ARG A 279 14.63 -8.83 3.47
C ARG A 279 14.69 -9.37 4.89
N GLU A 280 13.82 -10.31 5.25
CA GLU A 280 13.70 -10.81 6.61
C GLU A 280 14.89 -11.66 7.05
N GLU A 281 15.10 -11.78 8.36
CA GLU A 281 16.22 -12.56 8.91
C GLU A 281 16.08 -14.06 8.65
N ASP A 282 14.86 -14.55 8.52
CA ASP A 282 14.50 -15.94 8.24
C ASP A 282 14.33 -16.26 6.75
N ALA A 283 14.59 -15.28 5.86
CA ALA A 283 14.55 -15.49 4.42
C ALA A 283 15.37 -16.71 3.98
N SER A 284 14.87 -17.45 2.99
CA SER A 284 15.54 -18.61 2.41
C SER A 284 16.86 -18.23 1.70
N GLU A 285 17.64 -19.21 1.31
CA GLU A 285 18.87 -18.97 0.53
C GLU A 285 18.55 -18.34 -0.84
N LEU A 286 17.45 -18.74 -1.47
CA LEU A 286 17.01 -18.21 -2.74
C LEU A 286 16.52 -16.76 -2.59
N GLU A 287 15.72 -16.48 -1.57
CA GLU A 287 15.25 -15.13 -1.26
C GLU A 287 16.41 -14.16 -1.03
N ARG A 288 17.38 -14.55 -0.22
CA ARG A 288 18.60 -13.75 -0.01
C ARG A 288 19.40 -13.52 -1.29
N LYS A 289 19.50 -14.55 -2.14
CA LYS A 289 20.14 -14.42 -3.46
C LYS A 289 19.43 -13.37 -4.33
N PHE A 290 18.11 -13.43 -4.39
CA PHE A 290 17.29 -12.44 -5.12
C PHE A 290 17.54 -11.03 -4.60
N PHE A 291 17.48 -10.86 -3.30
CA PHE A 291 17.70 -9.56 -2.68
C PHE A 291 19.09 -9.00 -2.97
N GLN A 292 20.12 -9.83 -2.94
CA GLN A 292 21.49 -9.40 -3.28
C GLN A 292 21.62 -8.97 -4.75
N ILE A 293 21.01 -9.71 -5.69
CA ILE A 293 20.98 -9.35 -7.11
C ILE A 293 20.28 -8.01 -7.29
N PHE A 294 19.11 -7.85 -6.66
CA PHE A 294 18.34 -6.61 -6.69
C PHE A 294 19.13 -5.41 -6.14
N LEU A 295 19.70 -5.51 -4.93
CA LEU A 295 20.47 -4.42 -4.34
C LEU A 295 21.65 -3.99 -5.21
N LYS A 296 22.37 -4.96 -5.79
CA LYS A 296 23.47 -4.70 -6.70
C LYS A 296 22.99 -3.93 -7.94
N LYS A 297 21.94 -4.43 -8.60
CA LYS A 297 21.37 -3.79 -9.80
C LYS A 297 20.86 -2.38 -9.49
N LYS A 298 20.09 -2.22 -8.42
CA LYS A 298 19.58 -0.90 -7.99
C LYS A 298 20.71 0.09 -7.77
N SER A 299 21.76 -0.32 -7.08
CA SER A 299 22.95 0.53 -6.86
C SER A 299 23.62 0.92 -8.18
N GLU A 300 23.80 -0.03 -9.11
CA GLU A 300 24.41 0.23 -10.42
C GLU A 300 23.55 1.18 -11.25
N VAL A 301 22.23 1.01 -11.26
CA VAL A 301 21.30 1.85 -12.01
C VAL A 301 21.27 3.26 -11.45
N VAL A 302 21.11 3.43 -10.13
CA VAL A 302 21.07 4.75 -9.47
C VAL A 302 22.39 5.51 -9.69
N GLN A 303 23.54 4.83 -9.53
CA GLN A 303 24.85 5.45 -9.83
C GLN A 303 25.00 5.80 -11.31
N GLY A 304 24.48 4.98 -12.22
CA GLY A 304 24.46 5.24 -13.64
C GLY A 304 23.66 6.49 -13.98
N ILE A 305 22.46 6.63 -13.40
CA ILE A 305 21.58 7.80 -13.56
C ILE A 305 22.28 9.06 -13.00
N GLU A 306 22.82 8.98 -11.79
CA GLU A 306 23.54 10.11 -11.19
C GLU A 306 24.71 10.57 -12.06
N LYS A 307 25.49 9.62 -12.57
CA LYS A 307 26.63 9.92 -13.45
C LYS A 307 26.17 10.55 -14.76
N ASP A 308 25.07 10.09 -15.37
CA ASP A 308 24.53 10.67 -16.58
C ASP A 308 24.04 12.08 -16.35
N LEU A 309 23.32 12.32 -15.26
CA LEU A 309 22.86 13.66 -14.86
C LEU A 309 24.03 14.63 -14.60
N ARG A 310 25.08 14.21 -13.92
CA ARG A 310 26.19 15.10 -13.53
C ARG A 310 27.22 15.29 -14.64
N GLU A 311 27.59 14.20 -15.34
CA GLU A 311 28.81 14.15 -16.17
C GLU A 311 28.52 13.94 -17.67
N LEU A 312 27.68 12.96 -18.03
CA LEU A 312 27.62 12.46 -19.40
C LEU A 312 26.64 13.23 -20.29
N SER A 313 25.44 13.52 -19.77
CA SER A 313 24.38 14.20 -20.53
C SER A 313 24.01 13.48 -21.83
N THR A 314 23.79 12.16 -21.76
CA THR A 314 23.43 11.34 -22.93
C THR A 314 22.03 11.67 -23.42
N LYS A 315 21.86 11.84 -24.73
CA LYS A 315 20.54 12.09 -25.31
C LYS A 315 19.61 10.89 -25.11
N TYR A 316 18.33 11.19 -24.84
CA TYR A 316 17.34 10.14 -24.54
C TYR A 316 17.25 9.08 -25.65
N ASN A 317 17.27 9.47 -26.94
CA ASN A 317 17.22 8.55 -28.08
C ASN A 317 18.51 7.74 -28.31
N GLU A 318 19.61 8.10 -27.66
CA GLU A 318 20.90 7.37 -27.70
C GLU A 318 20.99 6.30 -26.58
N LEU A 319 20.07 6.35 -25.60
CA LEU A 319 20.00 5.40 -24.51
C LEU A 319 19.39 4.07 -24.97
N GLY A 320 19.80 2.97 -24.34
CA GLY A 320 19.06 1.70 -24.44
C GLY A 320 17.68 1.80 -23.78
N ILE A 321 16.74 0.94 -24.20
CA ILE A 321 15.33 0.93 -23.75
C ILE A 321 15.21 0.94 -22.22
N GLU A 322 16.00 0.14 -21.54
CA GLU A 322 16.05 0.06 -20.07
C GLU A 322 16.32 1.45 -19.45
N ASN A 323 17.36 2.14 -19.90
CA ASN A 323 17.71 3.46 -19.38
C ASN A 323 16.70 4.54 -19.81
N GLN A 324 16.06 4.41 -20.97
CA GLN A 324 14.97 5.28 -21.37
C GLN A 324 13.79 5.15 -20.41
N GLU A 325 13.40 3.94 -20.04
CA GLU A 325 12.31 3.74 -19.09
C GLU A 325 12.66 4.27 -17.69
N TYR A 326 13.90 4.11 -17.23
CA TYR A 326 14.33 4.71 -15.96
C TYR A 326 14.26 6.25 -15.98
N GLN A 327 14.65 6.87 -17.07
CA GLN A 327 14.55 8.33 -17.19
C GLN A 327 13.11 8.82 -17.34
N SER A 328 12.26 8.10 -18.10
CA SER A 328 10.83 8.38 -18.17
C SER A 328 10.17 8.29 -16.81
N PHE A 329 10.48 7.24 -16.05
CA PHE A 329 9.98 7.07 -14.69
C PHE A 329 10.27 8.30 -13.81
N ILE A 330 11.49 8.82 -13.86
CA ILE A 330 11.89 10.00 -13.08
C ILE A 330 11.03 11.22 -13.44
N ILE A 331 10.82 11.47 -14.73
CA ILE A 331 10.06 12.63 -15.19
C ILE A 331 8.57 12.50 -14.87
N GLU A 332 8.00 11.29 -14.99
CA GLU A 332 6.57 11.06 -14.88
C GLU A 332 6.11 10.86 -13.44
N ASN A 333 6.95 10.23 -12.59
CA ASN A 333 6.50 9.75 -11.28
C ASN A 333 7.04 10.54 -10.09
N LEU A 334 8.15 11.26 -10.22
CA LEU A 334 8.74 12.00 -9.09
C LEU A 334 8.18 13.41 -8.88
N ASN A 335 7.14 13.80 -9.62
CA ASN A 335 6.51 15.14 -9.53
C ASN A 335 7.52 16.31 -9.56
N ILE A 336 8.58 16.15 -10.33
CA ILE A 336 9.68 17.12 -10.41
C ILE A 336 9.25 18.40 -11.10
N ILE A 337 8.34 18.29 -12.10
CA ILE A 337 7.95 19.37 -12.99
C ILE A 337 6.53 19.84 -12.64
N ASN A 338 6.41 21.14 -12.37
CA ASN A 338 5.12 21.81 -12.27
C ASN A 338 4.67 22.25 -13.67
N ASN A 339 3.60 21.70 -14.21
CA ASN A 339 3.03 22.04 -15.52
C ASN A 339 2.43 23.46 -15.59
N LYS A 340 2.91 24.42 -14.78
CA LYS A 340 2.36 25.78 -14.73
C LYS A 340 2.72 26.65 -15.92
N ASN A 341 3.90 26.46 -16.51
CA ASN A 341 4.40 27.22 -17.65
C ASN A 341 4.85 26.25 -18.75
N ASN A 342 3.91 25.67 -19.48
CA ASN A 342 4.21 24.64 -20.47
C ASN A 342 5.01 25.25 -21.65
N ASN A 343 6.30 24.96 -21.72
CA ASN A 343 7.11 25.21 -22.89
C ASN A 343 6.93 24.04 -23.88
N GLU A 344 5.90 24.13 -24.72
CA GLU A 344 5.53 23.07 -25.68
C GLU A 344 6.71 22.62 -26.55
N GLU A 345 7.59 23.55 -26.97
CA GLU A 345 8.75 23.22 -27.78
C GLU A 345 9.77 22.36 -27.02
N LEU A 346 9.97 22.62 -25.73
CA LEU A 346 10.89 21.86 -24.89
C LEU A 346 10.37 20.45 -24.64
N VAL A 347 9.06 20.32 -24.37
CA VAL A 347 8.38 19.01 -24.19
C VAL A 347 8.46 18.21 -25.49
N GLU A 348 8.18 18.85 -26.67
CA GLU A 348 8.25 18.17 -27.96
C GLU A 348 9.67 17.65 -28.28
N LYS A 349 10.71 18.42 -27.94
CA LYS A 349 12.11 17.96 -28.10
C LYS A 349 12.46 16.81 -27.19
N TRP A 350 11.95 16.81 -25.95
CA TRP A 350 12.13 15.71 -25.02
C TRP A 350 11.42 14.43 -25.53
N GLU A 351 10.16 14.55 -25.93
CA GLU A 351 9.38 13.42 -26.48
C GLU A 351 10.00 12.83 -27.77
N LYS A 352 10.66 13.66 -28.58
CA LYS A 352 11.45 13.23 -29.75
C LYS A 352 12.81 12.63 -29.40
N GLY A 353 13.20 12.70 -28.12
CA GLY A 353 14.46 12.17 -27.62
C GLY A 353 15.69 12.97 -28.07
N GLU A 354 15.52 14.24 -28.48
CA GLU A 354 16.57 15.12 -28.97
C GLU A 354 17.40 15.75 -27.86
N LEU A 355 16.89 15.70 -26.61
CA LEU A 355 17.52 16.23 -25.40
C LEU A 355 18.01 15.10 -24.51
N SER A 356 19.06 15.41 -23.75
CA SER A 356 19.38 14.61 -22.54
C SER A 356 18.47 15.02 -21.38
N MET A 357 18.29 14.14 -20.38
CA MET A 357 17.54 14.48 -19.18
C MET A 357 18.16 15.70 -18.46
N LYS A 358 19.48 15.80 -18.46
CA LYS A 358 20.20 16.97 -17.92
C LYS A 358 19.78 18.28 -18.61
N GLU A 359 19.81 18.32 -19.95
CA GLU A 359 19.42 19.50 -20.72
C GLU A 359 17.94 19.85 -20.47
N TYR A 360 17.06 18.84 -20.49
CA TYR A 360 15.65 19.02 -20.25
C TYR A 360 15.36 19.62 -18.86
N LEU A 361 15.90 19.01 -17.78
CA LEU A 361 15.72 19.51 -16.42
C LEU A 361 16.37 20.89 -16.21
N TYR A 362 17.53 21.12 -16.81
CA TYR A 362 18.20 22.41 -16.72
C TYR A 362 17.41 23.54 -17.39
N ASP A 363 16.76 23.28 -18.51
CA ASP A 363 15.89 24.24 -19.17
C ASP A 363 14.58 24.45 -18.39
N GLN A 364 13.99 23.40 -17.81
CA GLN A 364 12.83 23.50 -16.93
C GLN A 364 13.10 24.37 -15.68
N ILE A 365 14.32 24.33 -15.13
CA ILE A 365 14.77 25.27 -14.08
C ILE A 365 14.78 26.70 -14.60
N GLY A 366 15.27 26.91 -15.82
CA GLY A 366 15.30 28.24 -16.48
C GLY A 366 13.92 28.83 -16.68
N ASP A 367 12.95 28.00 -17.00
CA ASP A 367 11.55 28.38 -17.21
C ASP A 367 10.74 28.48 -15.90
N GLY A 368 11.35 28.15 -14.75
CA GLY A 368 10.70 28.20 -13.43
C GLY A 368 9.64 27.09 -13.23
N ASN A 369 9.76 25.98 -13.93
CA ASN A 369 8.80 24.88 -13.93
C ASN A 369 9.14 23.78 -12.91
N ILE A 370 10.25 23.87 -12.19
CA ILE A 370 10.59 22.88 -11.18
C ILE A 370 9.73 23.11 -9.95
N ASN A 371 9.27 22.00 -9.36
CA ASN A 371 8.51 22.03 -8.14
C ASN A 371 9.35 22.65 -7.01
N SER A 372 8.86 23.79 -6.47
CA SER A 372 9.56 24.55 -5.41
C SER A 372 9.78 23.77 -4.13
N ASP A 373 8.95 22.76 -3.88
CA ASP A 373 9.00 21.95 -2.66
C ASP A 373 10.21 21.00 -2.63
N ILE A 374 10.79 20.73 -3.82
CA ILE A 374 12.01 19.93 -3.99
C ILE A 374 13.27 20.73 -3.63
N ILE A 375 13.22 22.05 -3.80
CA ILE A 375 14.35 22.94 -3.59
C ILE A 375 14.37 23.42 -2.15
N ALA A 376 14.62 22.48 -1.23
CA ALA A 376 14.72 22.78 0.19
C ALA A 376 16.04 23.51 0.49
N SER A 377 16.05 24.83 0.42
CA SER A 377 17.13 25.61 1.01
C SER A 377 16.59 26.74 1.88
N GLU A 378 17.19 26.89 3.05
CA GLU A 378 17.00 28.06 3.92
C GLU A 378 17.59 29.35 3.28
N GLU A 379 18.32 29.21 2.18
CA GLU A 379 18.95 30.31 1.46
C GLU A 379 17.98 30.90 0.42
N LYS A 380 17.74 32.19 0.54
CA LYS A 380 16.75 32.94 -0.25
C LYS A 380 17.09 33.11 -1.75
N TYR A 381 18.29 32.79 -2.21
CA TYR A 381 18.76 33.02 -3.59
C TYR A 381 19.73 31.91 -4.01
N LEU A 382 19.22 30.83 -4.60
CA LEU A 382 20.03 29.83 -5.28
C LEU A 382 20.22 30.21 -6.75
N ASN A 383 21.42 30.01 -7.29
CA ASN A 383 21.64 30.08 -8.72
C ASN A 383 21.16 28.80 -9.43
N LYS A 384 21.11 28.83 -10.77
CA LYS A 384 20.58 27.73 -11.60
C LYS A 384 21.35 26.42 -11.39
N ASP A 385 22.66 26.48 -11.19
CA ASP A 385 23.49 25.30 -10.98
C ASP A 385 23.27 24.69 -9.57
N GLU A 386 23.10 25.51 -8.55
CA GLU A 386 22.78 25.04 -7.19
C GLU A 386 21.40 24.38 -7.12
N ILE A 387 20.41 24.93 -7.84
CA ILE A 387 19.07 24.32 -7.99
C ILE A 387 19.20 22.95 -8.67
N TYR A 388 20.01 22.88 -9.75
CA TYR A 388 20.21 21.63 -10.47
C TYR A 388 20.87 20.55 -9.60
N GLU A 389 21.90 20.90 -8.86
CA GLU A 389 22.56 19.95 -7.93
C GLU A 389 21.63 19.45 -6.82
N SER A 390 20.79 20.35 -6.30
CA SER A 390 19.75 19.96 -5.31
C SER A 390 18.73 19.01 -5.91
N LEU A 391 18.32 19.27 -7.16
CA LEU A 391 17.39 18.41 -7.90
C LEU A 391 17.98 17.02 -8.17
N VAL A 392 19.24 16.94 -8.60
CA VAL A 392 19.93 15.67 -8.81
C VAL A 392 20.01 14.88 -7.49
N SER A 393 20.35 15.56 -6.41
CA SER A 393 20.40 14.90 -5.10
C SER A 393 19.05 14.41 -4.64
N PHE A 394 17.98 15.17 -4.89
CA PHE A 394 16.60 14.74 -4.64
C PHE A 394 16.25 13.49 -5.45
N ILE A 395 16.49 13.49 -6.77
CA ILE A 395 16.22 12.34 -7.64
C ILE A 395 16.92 11.08 -7.11
N VAL A 396 18.20 11.16 -6.81
CA VAL A 396 18.99 10.03 -6.32
C VAL A 396 18.42 9.48 -5.00
N ASN A 397 18.02 10.37 -4.08
CA ASN A 397 17.44 9.96 -2.81
C ASN A 397 16.06 9.31 -2.98
N GLU A 398 15.21 9.89 -3.82
CA GLU A 398 13.87 9.33 -4.09
C GLU A 398 13.95 7.94 -4.73
N LEU A 399 14.82 7.74 -5.72
CA LEU A 399 15.02 6.44 -6.36
C LEU A 399 15.50 5.35 -5.38
N GLN A 400 16.17 5.71 -4.30
CA GLN A 400 16.61 4.75 -3.29
C GLN A 400 15.46 4.20 -2.44
N GLY A 401 14.39 4.98 -2.21
CA GLY A 401 13.25 4.62 -1.37
C GLY A 401 11.97 4.30 -2.13
N ASN A 402 11.93 4.44 -3.45
CA ASN A 402 10.71 4.33 -4.24
C ASN A 402 10.41 2.87 -4.63
N SER A 403 9.27 2.35 -4.17
CA SER A 403 8.83 0.97 -4.45
C SER A 403 8.49 0.73 -5.92
N GLN A 404 7.87 1.69 -6.60
CA GLN A 404 7.55 1.57 -8.02
C GLN A 404 8.82 1.55 -8.89
N PHE A 405 9.88 2.26 -8.45
CA PHE A 405 11.18 2.14 -9.09
C PHE A 405 11.80 0.76 -8.87
N ASP A 406 11.61 0.17 -7.69
CA ASP A 406 12.05 -1.20 -7.38
C ASP A 406 11.37 -2.22 -8.30
N GLU A 407 10.08 -2.09 -8.55
CA GLU A 407 9.34 -2.91 -9.52
C GLU A 407 9.94 -2.80 -10.94
N LEU A 408 10.31 -1.59 -11.34
CA LEU A 408 10.96 -1.37 -12.63
C LEU A 408 12.37 -2.02 -12.70
N ILE A 409 13.12 -2.00 -11.59
CA ILE A 409 14.39 -2.74 -11.49
C ILE A 409 14.15 -4.25 -11.62
N PHE A 410 13.15 -4.81 -10.92
CA PHE A 410 12.81 -6.23 -11.02
C PHE A 410 12.39 -6.62 -12.45
N LYS A 411 11.60 -5.78 -13.13
CA LYS A 411 11.25 -5.99 -14.54
C LYS A 411 12.49 -6.23 -15.39
N TYR A 412 13.52 -5.39 -15.27
CA TYR A 412 14.73 -5.53 -16.06
C TYR A 412 15.65 -6.65 -15.59
N LEU A 413 15.68 -6.99 -14.32
CA LEU A 413 16.35 -8.19 -13.84
C LEU A 413 15.79 -9.47 -14.50
N VAL A 414 14.48 -9.54 -14.66
CA VAL A 414 13.79 -10.65 -15.33
C VAL A 414 14.04 -10.64 -16.83
N LEU A 415 13.85 -9.48 -17.50
CA LEU A 415 14.04 -9.35 -18.95
C LEU A 415 15.49 -9.63 -19.39
N ASN A 416 16.46 -9.32 -18.54
CA ASN A 416 17.89 -9.54 -18.82
C ASN A 416 18.38 -10.92 -18.36
N ASP A 417 17.50 -11.81 -17.85
CA ASP A 417 17.83 -13.13 -17.30
C ASP A 417 18.82 -13.07 -16.10
N GLU A 418 18.90 -11.95 -15.41
CA GLU A 418 19.64 -11.84 -14.16
C GLU A 418 18.89 -12.56 -13.03
N ILE A 419 17.55 -12.58 -13.11
CA ILE A 419 16.63 -13.44 -12.37
C ILE A 419 16.00 -14.39 -13.38
N LEU A 420 16.14 -15.70 -13.14
CA LEU A 420 15.65 -16.71 -14.06
C LEU A 420 14.17 -17.05 -13.78
N PRO A 421 13.37 -17.38 -14.83
CA PRO A 421 12.00 -17.85 -14.67
C PRO A 421 11.85 -19.01 -13.67
N ASP A 422 12.79 -19.95 -13.68
CA ASP A 422 12.76 -21.09 -12.76
C ASP A 422 12.95 -20.67 -11.29
N ASP A 423 13.77 -19.65 -11.03
CA ASP A 423 13.96 -19.12 -9.70
C ASP A 423 12.67 -18.40 -9.20
N ILE A 424 11.93 -17.69 -10.08
CA ILE A 424 10.64 -17.07 -9.77
C ILE A 424 9.62 -18.14 -9.36
N ILE A 425 9.54 -19.22 -10.12
CA ILE A 425 8.64 -20.34 -9.79
C ILE A 425 9.02 -20.98 -8.45
N ARG A 426 10.32 -21.17 -8.17
CA ARG A 426 10.75 -21.70 -6.87
C ARG A 426 10.29 -20.83 -5.70
N LEU A 427 10.36 -19.49 -5.85
CA LEU A 427 9.89 -18.58 -4.81
C LEU A 427 8.39 -18.77 -4.51
N LEU A 428 7.53 -18.97 -5.54
CA LEU A 428 6.11 -19.22 -5.32
C LEU A 428 5.85 -20.45 -4.44
N TYR A 429 6.71 -21.48 -4.55
CA TYR A 429 6.63 -22.68 -3.71
C TYR A 429 7.28 -22.48 -2.34
N GLU A 430 8.42 -21.77 -2.26
CA GLU A 430 9.08 -21.49 -0.98
C GLU A 430 8.24 -20.58 -0.08
N GLN A 431 7.58 -19.57 -0.67
CA GLN A 431 6.63 -18.69 0.03
C GLN A 431 5.25 -19.32 0.23
N GLN A 432 5.08 -20.60 -0.13
CA GLN A 432 3.83 -21.36 0.04
C GLN A 432 2.60 -20.76 -0.68
N PHE A 433 2.81 -19.90 -1.67
CA PHE A 433 1.72 -19.47 -2.55
C PHE A 433 1.20 -20.65 -3.39
N LEU A 434 2.11 -21.46 -3.92
CA LEU A 434 1.79 -22.75 -4.53
C LEU A 434 2.12 -23.90 -3.58
N ASN A 435 1.32 -24.98 -3.64
CA ASN A 435 1.52 -26.14 -2.77
C ASN A 435 2.74 -26.96 -3.22
N PRO A 436 3.80 -27.11 -2.40
CA PRO A 436 5.01 -27.86 -2.75
C PRO A 436 4.78 -29.39 -2.83
N GLU A 437 3.66 -29.91 -2.33
CA GLU A 437 3.30 -31.34 -2.43
C GLU A 437 2.59 -31.69 -3.74
N ASP A 438 2.49 -30.76 -4.66
CA ASP A 438 1.80 -30.92 -5.93
C ASP A 438 2.61 -31.77 -6.91
N GLU A 439 1.93 -32.68 -7.62
CA GLU A 439 2.50 -33.54 -8.66
C GLU A 439 3.15 -32.72 -9.80
N ASP A 440 2.56 -31.56 -10.14
CA ASP A 440 3.10 -30.71 -11.20
C ASP A 440 4.45 -30.11 -10.79
N TYR A 441 4.66 -29.77 -9.49
CA TYR A 441 5.95 -29.31 -8.97
C TYR A 441 7.01 -30.43 -9.07
N GLU A 442 6.65 -31.66 -8.70
CA GLU A 442 7.56 -32.80 -8.79
C GLU A 442 7.95 -33.10 -10.24
N ASN A 443 6.98 -33.04 -11.17
CA ASN A 443 7.23 -33.23 -12.59
C ASN A 443 8.12 -32.14 -13.18
N TRP A 444 7.93 -30.88 -12.77
CA TRP A 444 8.79 -29.78 -13.18
C TRP A 444 10.22 -29.92 -12.64
N ASN A 445 10.40 -30.23 -11.36
CA ASN A 445 11.72 -30.47 -10.77
C ASN A 445 12.49 -31.64 -11.43
N ARG A 446 11.78 -32.62 -11.97
CA ARG A 446 12.34 -33.72 -12.75
C ARG A 446 12.61 -33.36 -14.22
N GLY A 447 12.24 -32.17 -14.66
CA GLY A 447 12.38 -31.72 -16.06
C GLY A 447 11.41 -32.39 -17.03
N LEU A 448 10.28 -32.94 -16.53
CA LEU A 448 9.27 -33.58 -17.37
C LEU A 448 8.32 -32.56 -18.02
N ILE A 449 8.18 -31.40 -17.42
CA ILE A 449 7.43 -30.25 -17.95
C ILE A 449 8.29 -29.00 -17.87
N THR A 450 8.07 -28.05 -18.79
CA THR A 450 8.77 -26.77 -18.80
C THR A 450 8.14 -25.81 -17.80
N THR A 451 8.86 -24.74 -17.42
CA THR A 451 8.35 -23.65 -16.59
C THR A 451 7.13 -22.98 -17.22
N PHE A 452 7.13 -22.83 -18.54
CA PHE A 452 5.97 -22.34 -19.31
C PHE A 452 4.75 -23.26 -19.16
N ASP A 453 4.94 -24.58 -19.36
CA ASP A 453 3.85 -25.56 -19.24
C ASP A 453 3.28 -25.62 -17.81
N LEU A 454 4.17 -25.49 -16.80
CA LEU A 454 3.76 -25.43 -15.39
C LEU A 454 2.86 -24.23 -15.15
N LEU A 455 3.28 -23.02 -15.55
CA LEU A 455 2.47 -21.81 -15.38
C LEU A 455 1.11 -21.91 -16.09
N ILE A 456 1.08 -22.37 -17.33
CA ILE A 456 -0.17 -22.62 -18.05
C ILE A 456 -1.12 -23.49 -17.21
N LYS A 457 -0.62 -24.58 -16.65
CA LYS A 457 -1.42 -25.48 -15.80
C LYS A 457 -1.91 -24.79 -14.53
N LYS A 458 -1.05 -24.00 -13.88
CA LYS A 458 -1.41 -23.27 -12.65
C LYS A 458 -2.49 -22.23 -12.90
N ILE A 459 -2.40 -21.49 -14.01
CA ILE A 459 -3.42 -20.54 -14.43
C ILE A 459 -4.74 -21.26 -14.79
N GLN A 460 -4.69 -22.36 -15.54
CA GLN A 460 -5.88 -23.14 -15.88
C GLN A 460 -6.58 -23.75 -14.67
N LYS A 461 -5.83 -24.10 -13.63
CA LYS A 461 -6.39 -24.61 -12.37
C LYS A 461 -6.87 -23.51 -11.42
N LEU A 462 -6.65 -22.24 -11.76
CA LEU A 462 -6.89 -21.07 -10.91
C LEU A 462 -6.07 -21.12 -9.60
N GLU A 463 -4.91 -21.77 -9.62
CA GLU A 463 -3.93 -21.70 -8.54
C GLU A 463 -3.09 -20.40 -8.63
N ILE A 464 -3.01 -19.85 -9.83
CA ILE A 464 -2.64 -18.46 -10.14
C ILE A 464 -3.81 -17.88 -10.90
N THR A 465 -4.51 -16.92 -10.32
CA THR A 465 -5.74 -16.38 -10.90
C THR A 465 -5.44 -15.24 -11.89
N PRO A 466 -6.36 -14.92 -12.81
CA PRO A 466 -6.25 -13.71 -13.63
C PRO A 466 -6.13 -12.44 -12.79
N ALA A 467 -6.77 -12.39 -11.61
CA ALA A 467 -6.68 -11.27 -10.68
C ALA A 467 -5.27 -11.09 -10.10
N ASP A 468 -4.59 -12.19 -9.77
CA ASP A 468 -3.19 -12.16 -9.29
C ASP A 468 -2.24 -11.56 -10.33
N LEU A 469 -2.53 -11.77 -11.59
CA LEU A 469 -1.67 -11.34 -12.70
C LEU A 469 -2.02 -9.93 -13.22
N ALA A 470 -3.28 -9.50 -13.09
CA ALA A 470 -3.80 -8.24 -13.65
C ALA A 470 -3.41 -8.01 -15.14
N LEU A 471 -3.24 -9.10 -15.89
CA LEU A 471 -2.92 -9.12 -17.32
C LEU A 471 -4.21 -9.36 -18.11
N ASP A 472 -5.18 -8.47 -18.00
CA ASP A 472 -6.54 -8.66 -18.48
C ASP A 472 -6.64 -8.56 -20.02
N PRO A 473 -6.66 -9.68 -20.74
CA PRO A 473 -6.92 -9.66 -22.18
C PRO A 473 -8.38 -9.32 -22.48
N CYS A 474 -9.26 -9.49 -21.50
CA CYS A 474 -10.69 -9.19 -21.59
C CYS A 474 -11.31 -9.05 -20.20
N SER A 475 -12.45 -8.40 -20.12
CA SER A 475 -13.32 -8.39 -18.93
C SER A 475 -14.61 -9.14 -19.23
N GLY A 476 -15.30 -9.61 -18.20
CA GLY A 476 -16.56 -10.30 -18.31
C GLY A 476 -17.49 -9.96 -17.15
N SER A 477 -18.80 -10.08 -17.38
CA SER A 477 -19.81 -9.97 -16.34
C SER A 477 -20.93 -10.99 -16.58
N ALA A 478 -21.61 -11.38 -15.51
CA ALA A 478 -22.72 -12.30 -15.57
C ALA A 478 -23.82 -11.91 -14.59
N VAL A 479 -25.05 -11.86 -15.06
CA VAL A 479 -26.23 -11.62 -14.20
C VAL A 479 -27.22 -12.77 -14.39
N VAL A 480 -27.58 -13.41 -13.28
CA VAL A 480 -28.55 -14.49 -13.24
C VAL A 480 -29.81 -14.02 -12.53
N THR A 481 -30.96 -14.13 -13.20
CA THR A 481 -32.24 -13.70 -12.64
C THR A 481 -33.26 -14.86 -12.61
N ASP A 482 -34.09 -14.88 -11.59
CA ASP A 482 -35.28 -15.75 -11.58
C ASP A 482 -36.33 -15.19 -12.51
N THR A 483 -36.66 -15.97 -13.55
CA THR A 483 -37.63 -15.58 -14.60
C THR A 483 -39.05 -15.40 -14.08
N ALA A 484 -39.42 -16.04 -12.98
CA ALA A 484 -40.76 -15.94 -12.40
C ALA A 484 -40.94 -14.70 -11.52
N THR A 485 -39.90 -14.30 -10.78
CA THR A 485 -40.00 -13.21 -9.82
C THR A 485 -39.20 -11.95 -10.20
N GLY A 486 -38.30 -12.06 -11.18
CA GLY A 486 -37.39 -10.99 -11.56
C GLY A 486 -36.27 -10.72 -10.55
N LYS A 487 -36.14 -11.54 -9.51
CA LYS A 487 -35.07 -11.39 -8.51
C LYS A 487 -33.70 -11.70 -9.12
N VAL A 488 -32.68 -10.89 -8.75
CA VAL A 488 -31.29 -11.19 -9.10
C VAL A 488 -30.78 -12.25 -8.13
N LEU A 489 -30.34 -13.38 -8.69
CA LEU A 489 -29.81 -14.51 -7.92
C LEU A 489 -28.28 -14.56 -7.90
N ALA A 490 -27.65 -14.06 -8.96
CA ALA A 490 -26.20 -13.85 -9.00
C ALA A 490 -25.87 -12.64 -9.89
N CYS A 491 -24.79 -11.94 -9.55
CA CYS A 491 -24.27 -10.77 -10.28
C CYS A 491 -22.75 -10.67 -10.08
N VAL A 492 -22.00 -10.91 -11.15
CA VAL A 492 -20.52 -10.90 -11.15
C VAL A 492 -20.02 -9.91 -12.20
#